data_fedadca2800b2d7ec66c00559c2ed632
#
_entry.id   fedadca2800b2d7ec66c00559c2ed632
#
_cell.length_a   1.000
_cell.length_b   1.000
_cell.length_c   1.000
_cell.angle_alpha   90.00
_cell.angle_beta   90.00
_cell.angle_gamma   90.00
#
_symmetry.space_group_name_H-M   'P 1'
#
loop_
_entity.id
_entity.type
_entity.pdbx_description
1 polymer ?
#
loop_
_entity_poly.entity_id
_entity_poly.type
_entity_poly.pdbx_seq_one_letter_code
_entity_poly.pdbx_strand_id
1 'polypeptide(L)'
;MKKNFSIYLAGIIALVLFASCTKDSLSEPKVSSMPDRDLSTGIKAEELTYTTYFIPAGSHYCTTSTIKPVNTSEMKFAVKFDSSAIYTTIDPLNQSDINKLYGFSEGFNNQYNSARFGWSWYNKRVNIFAYVYKKGVRAQKKITSVAIGKEHTFSIKVSGSSYIFTINGITATLGRGLSTATASGYQQYPYFGGDEVAPHNVTILIRNL
;
A
#
# COMPACT_ATOMS: atom_id res chain seq x y z
N MET A 1 -55.82 -6.96 -14.46
CA MET A 1 -56.09 -7.36 -13.06
C MET A 1 -55.20 -6.57 -12.14
N LYS A 2 -55.79 -5.63 -11.40
CA LYS A 2 -55.08 -4.80 -10.38
C LYS A 2 -55.01 -5.55 -9.08
N LYS A 3 -53.85 -5.63 -8.42
CA LYS A 3 -53.74 -6.03 -7.02
C LYS A 3 -53.08 -4.90 -6.24
N ASN A 4 -53.89 -4.27 -5.40
CA ASN A 4 -53.48 -3.32 -4.38
C ASN A 4 -52.80 -4.06 -3.25
N PHE A 5 -51.69 -3.55 -2.73
CA PHE A 5 -51.11 -4.01 -1.45
C PHE A 5 -51.07 -2.82 -0.49
N SER A 6 -51.72 -3.05 0.63
CA SER A 6 -52.01 -2.10 1.69
C SER A 6 -50.79 -1.88 2.60
N ILE A 7 -50.56 -0.63 2.99
CA ILE A 7 -49.54 -0.18 3.91
C ILE A 7 -50.05 -0.32 5.34
N TYR A 8 -49.35 -1.02 6.22
CA TYR A 8 -49.54 -0.94 7.67
C TYR A 8 -48.41 -0.11 8.28
N LEU A 9 -48.81 1.03 8.84
CA LEU A 9 -48.00 1.95 9.63
C LEU A 9 -48.09 1.53 11.10
N ALA A 10 -47.03 1.04 11.70
CA ALA A 10 -46.94 0.77 13.14
C ALA A 10 -46.07 1.83 13.80
N GLY A 11 -46.68 2.73 14.56
CA GLY A 11 -45.98 3.73 15.36
C GLY A 11 -45.45 3.11 16.66
N ILE A 12 -44.20 3.42 16.98
CA ILE A 12 -43.59 3.13 18.27
C ILE A 12 -43.40 4.45 19.02
N ILE A 13 -44.10 4.60 20.11
CA ILE A 13 -43.99 5.70 21.10
C ILE A 13 -42.81 5.39 22.00
N ALA A 14 -41.77 6.21 22.00
CA ALA A 14 -40.66 6.15 22.92
C ALA A 14 -40.96 7.00 24.17
N LEU A 15 -41.05 6.37 25.30
CA LEU A 15 -41.28 6.97 26.63
C LEU A 15 -39.91 7.45 27.18
N VAL A 16 -39.73 8.75 27.34
CA VAL A 16 -38.53 9.35 27.97
C VAL A 16 -38.76 9.49 29.46
N LEU A 17 -38.03 8.72 30.27
CA LEU A 17 -37.97 8.86 31.72
C LEU A 17 -36.83 9.78 32.14
N PHE A 18 -37.16 10.94 32.69
CA PHE A 18 -36.19 11.83 33.37
C PHE A 18 -35.94 11.28 34.79
N ALA A 19 -34.71 10.87 35.07
CA ALA A 19 -34.25 10.60 36.42
C ALA A 19 -33.55 11.86 36.95
N SER A 20 -34.16 12.47 38.01
CA SER A 20 -33.59 13.54 38.81
C SER A 20 -32.59 12.94 39.79
N CYS A 21 -31.31 13.35 39.74
CA CYS A 21 -30.32 13.04 40.75
C CYS A 21 -30.14 14.21 41.70
N THR A 22 -30.44 14.03 42.97
CA THR A 22 -30.19 14.90 44.09
C THR A 22 -28.70 14.95 44.42
N LYS A 23 -28.20 16.17 44.72
CA LYS A 23 -26.84 16.40 45.22
C LYS A 23 -26.76 16.01 46.70
N ASP A 24 -25.94 15.02 47.00
CA ASP A 24 -25.41 14.83 48.36
C ASP A 24 -23.98 15.33 48.44
N SER A 25 -23.76 16.28 49.35
CA SER A 25 -22.46 16.84 49.70
C SER A 25 -21.74 15.87 50.64
N LEU A 26 -20.68 15.21 50.16
CA LEU A 26 -19.72 14.52 51.01
C LEU A 26 -18.39 15.24 50.99
N SER A 27 -17.90 15.55 52.19
CA SER A 27 -16.65 16.21 52.50
C SER A 27 -15.44 15.46 51.94
N GLU A 28 -14.53 16.19 51.26
CA GLU A 28 -13.25 15.70 50.79
C GLU A 28 -12.27 15.37 51.91
N PRO A 29 -11.58 14.22 51.87
CA PRO A 29 -10.37 14.03 52.67
C PRO A 29 -9.17 14.72 52.00
N LYS A 30 -8.48 15.54 52.76
CA LYS A 30 -7.22 16.17 52.42
C LYS A 30 -6.17 15.12 52.03
N VAL A 31 -5.86 15.00 50.72
CA VAL A 31 -4.74 14.19 50.22
C VAL A 31 -3.49 15.06 50.18
N SER A 32 -2.50 14.60 50.94
CA SER A 32 -1.13 15.09 50.98
C SER A 32 -0.49 15.14 49.61
N SER A 33 0.07 16.28 49.21
CA SER A 33 0.80 16.49 47.99
C SER A 33 2.05 15.61 47.92
N MET A 34 2.05 14.57 47.07
CA MET A 34 3.28 13.93 46.60
C MET A 34 3.87 14.79 45.47
N PRO A 35 5.22 14.90 45.38
CA PRO A 35 5.83 15.70 44.34
C PRO A 35 5.59 15.01 42.97
N ASP A 36 5.11 15.82 42.02
CA ASP A 36 5.02 15.45 40.59
C ASP A 36 6.38 14.95 40.09
N ARG A 37 6.50 13.65 39.88
CA ARG A 37 7.54 13.10 38.99
C ARG A 37 7.11 13.44 37.59
N ASP A 38 7.72 14.47 37.04
CA ASP A 38 7.71 14.77 35.61
C ASP A 38 8.27 13.54 34.83
N LEU A 39 7.37 12.65 34.40
CA LEU A 39 7.67 11.50 33.56
C LEU A 39 7.47 11.89 32.10
N SER A 40 7.98 13.05 31.70
CA SER A 40 8.13 13.39 30.28
C SER A 40 9.37 12.68 29.72
N THR A 41 9.38 11.35 29.72
CA THR A 41 10.22 10.62 28.77
C THR A 41 9.61 10.88 27.38
N GLY A 42 10.04 11.99 26.80
CA GLY A 42 9.76 12.30 25.40
C GLY A 42 10.34 11.20 24.52
N ILE A 43 9.55 10.16 24.23
CA ILE A 43 9.80 9.28 23.11
C ILE A 43 9.66 10.19 21.89
N LYS A 44 10.78 10.71 21.40
CA LYS A 44 10.86 11.40 20.13
C LYS A 44 10.35 10.39 19.10
N ALA A 45 9.15 10.63 18.56
CA ALA A 45 8.67 9.83 17.44
C ALA A 45 9.74 9.94 16.34
N GLU A 46 10.35 8.82 15.99
CA GLU A 46 11.32 8.77 14.90
C GLU A 46 10.60 9.22 13.63
N GLU A 47 11.06 10.34 13.07
CA GLU A 47 10.44 10.90 11.86
C GLU A 47 10.67 9.92 10.71
N LEU A 48 9.61 9.25 10.29
CA LEU A 48 9.65 8.24 9.23
C LEU A 48 9.97 8.93 7.90
N THR A 49 11.23 8.82 7.47
CA THR A 49 11.70 9.47 6.23
C THR A 49 11.31 8.64 5.00
N TYR A 50 10.45 9.22 4.15
CA TYR A 50 10.08 8.66 2.85
C TYR A 50 10.90 9.30 1.74
N THR A 51 11.25 8.48 0.74
CA THR A 51 11.65 8.97 -0.58
C THR A 51 10.40 9.19 -1.43
N THR A 52 10.28 10.38 -1.99
CA THR A 52 9.20 10.72 -2.93
C THR A 52 9.59 10.29 -4.34
N TYR A 53 8.83 9.38 -4.91
CA TYR A 53 8.94 8.99 -6.31
C TYR A 53 7.85 9.70 -7.11
N PHE A 54 8.28 10.57 -8.02
CA PHE A 54 7.40 11.41 -8.81
C PHE A 54 7.46 11.00 -10.29
N ILE A 55 6.31 10.66 -10.87
CA ILE A 55 6.14 10.37 -12.29
C ILE A 55 5.41 11.55 -12.91
N PRO A 56 6.05 12.36 -13.77
CA PRO A 56 5.39 13.49 -14.41
C PRO A 56 4.26 13.06 -15.35
N ALA A 57 3.26 13.91 -15.52
CA ALA A 57 2.29 13.80 -16.60
C ALA A 57 2.99 13.62 -17.94
N GLY A 58 2.50 12.73 -18.79
CA GLY A 58 3.09 12.42 -20.09
C GLY A 58 4.37 11.59 -20.04
N SER A 59 4.73 11.02 -18.86
CA SER A 59 5.90 10.16 -18.68
C SER A 59 5.54 8.76 -18.22
N HIS A 60 6.39 7.79 -18.55
CA HIS A 60 6.38 6.47 -17.92
C HIS A 60 7.32 6.42 -16.69
N TYR A 61 8.38 7.21 -16.67
CA TYR A 61 9.49 7.11 -15.72
C TYR A 61 9.34 8.07 -14.55
N CYS A 62 9.71 7.62 -13.35
CA CYS A 62 9.86 8.53 -12.23
C CYS A 62 11.18 9.30 -12.33
N THR A 63 11.19 10.54 -11.78
CA THR A 63 12.35 11.44 -11.81
C THR A 63 13.45 11.04 -10.84
N THR A 64 13.12 10.22 -9.81
CA THR A 64 14.04 9.81 -8.74
C THR A 64 14.56 8.38 -8.96
N SER A 65 15.04 8.08 -10.17
CA SER A 65 15.66 6.78 -10.47
C SER A 65 17.18 6.89 -10.55
N THR A 66 17.90 5.95 -9.93
CA THR A 66 19.35 5.86 -9.95
C THR A 66 19.78 4.42 -10.24
N ILE A 67 21.02 4.24 -10.71
CA ILE A 67 21.60 2.91 -10.83
C ILE A 67 22.05 2.49 -9.43
N LYS A 68 21.29 1.56 -8.78
CA LYS A 68 21.58 1.06 -7.45
C LYS A 68 21.71 -0.46 -7.49
N PRO A 69 22.91 -1.00 -7.26
CA PRO A 69 23.12 -2.44 -7.16
C PRO A 69 22.34 -3.03 -5.98
N VAL A 70 21.85 -4.24 -6.15
CA VAL A 70 21.13 -5.02 -5.13
C VAL A 70 21.76 -6.41 -5.05
N ASN A 71 22.04 -6.87 -3.83
CA ASN A 71 22.34 -8.26 -3.51
C ASN A 71 21.61 -8.60 -2.20
N THR A 72 20.50 -9.31 -2.32
CA THR A 72 19.62 -9.53 -1.18
C THR A 72 18.87 -10.85 -1.23
N SER A 73 18.61 -11.45 -0.07
CA SER A 73 17.66 -12.55 0.08
C SER A 73 16.22 -12.07 0.32
N GLU A 74 16.05 -10.80 0.77
CA GLU A 74 14.75 -10.19 0.96
C GLU A 74 14.87 -8.66 0.84
N MET A 75 13.96 -8.05 0.09
CA MET A 75 13.78 -6.60 0.02
C MET A 75 12.50 -6.23 0.76
N LYS A 76 12.61 -5.37 1.79
CA LYS A 76 11.48 -4.88 2.58
C LYS A 76 11.34 -3.37 2.43
N PHE A 77 10.12 -2.89 2.29
CA PHE A 77 9.85 -1.46 2.18
C PHE A 77 8.40 -1.16 2.58
N ALA A 78 8.15 0.09 2.94
CA ALA A 78 6.81 0.61 3.17
C ALA A 78 6.43 1.56 2.04
N VAL A 79 5.15 1.55 1.67
CA VAL A 79 4.58 2.39 0.61
C VAL A 79 3.36 3.12 1.12
N LYS A 80 3.24 4.39 0.71
CA LYS A 80 2.03 5.18 0.88
C LYS A 80 1.65 5.79 -0.48
N PHE A 81 0.46 5.45 -0.96
CA PHE A 81 -0.16 6.09 -2.11
C PHE A 81 -0.96 7.32 -1.66
N ASP A 82 -0.89 8.40 -2.40
CA ASP A 82 -1.78 9.54 -2.23
C ASP A 82 -2.89 9.56 -3.29
N SER A 83 -3.69 10.63 -3.34
CA SER A 83 -4.79 10.77 -4.27
C SER A 83 -4.36 10.80 -5.75
N SER A 84 -3.09 11.06 -6.04
CA SER A 84 -2.56 11.03 -7.41
C SER A 84 -2.52 9.62 -8.02
N ALA A 85 -2.68 8.57 -7.19
CA ALA A 85 -2.85 7.21 -7.68
C ALA A 85 -4.24 6.95 -8.32
N ILE A 86 -5.16 7.92 -8.24
CA ILE A 86 -6.49 7.87 -8.87
C ILE A 86 -6.36 8.45 -10.26
N TYR A 87 -6.43 7.63 -11.30
CA TYR A 87 -6.29 8.06 -12.68
C TYR A 87 -7.37 7.46 -13.59
N THR A 88 -7.54 8.06 -14.75
CA THR A 88 -8.35 7.52 -15.86
C THR A 88 -7.49 7.53 -17.11
N THR A 89 -7.44 6.40 -17.80
CA THR A 89 -6.74 6.24 -19.08
C THR A 89 -7.57 6.85 -20.22
N ILE A 90 -6.91 7.19 -21.33
CA ILE A 90 -7.58 7.68 -22.53
C ILE A 90 -8.41 6.56 -23.16
N ASP A 91 -7.76 5.38 -23.35
CA ASP A 91 -8.46 4.17 -23.76
C ASP A 91 -8.89 3.38 -22.50
N PRO A 92 -10.21 3.15 -22.33
CA PRO A 92 -10.71 2.37 -21.19
C PRO A 92 -10.15 0.94 -21.09
N LEU A 93 -9.69 0.36 -22.19
CA LEU A 93 -9.06 -0.98 -22.20
C LEU A 93 -7.74 -0.98 -21.43
N ASN A 94 -7.03 0.15 -21.37
CA ASN A 94 -5.78 0.32 -20.66
C ASN A 94 -5.96 0.58 -19.15
N GLN A 95 -7.19 0.82 -18.67
CA GLN A 95 -7.45 1.17 -17.27
C GLN A 95 -7.00 0.09 -16.29
N SER A 96 -6.96 -1.16 -16.72
CA SER A 96 -6.51 -2.29 -15.89
C SER A 96 -5.01 -2.60 -16.00
N ASP A 97 -4.26 -1.85 -16.80
CA ASP A 97 -2.84 -2.05 -17.00
C ASP A 97 -2.06 -1.92 -15.69
N ILE A 98 -1.01 -2.74 -15.57
CA ILE A 98 -0.23 -2.81 -14.35
C ILE A 98 0.97 -1.87 -14.44
N ASN A 99 0.91 -0.80 -13.67
CA ASN A 99 2.06 0.05 -13.35
C ASN A 99 3.06 -0.74 -12.50
N LYS A 100 4.35 -0.45 -12.62
CA LYS A 100 5.40 -1.07 -11.81
C LYS A 100 5.62 -0.20 -10.58
N LEU A 101 5.81 -0.83 -9.42
CA LEU A 101 5.99 -0.14 -8.16
C LEU A 101 7.48 -0.12 -7.75
N TYR A 102 7.97 -1.22 -7.21
CA TYR A 102 9.31 -1.29 -6.64
C TYR A 102 9.75 -2.74 -6.53
N GLY A 103 11.06 -2.97 -6.60
CA GLY A 103 11.65 -4.30 -6.53
C GLY A 103 13.05 -4.33 -7.10
N PHE A 104 13.43 -5.43 -7.75
CA PHE A 104 14.76 -5.61 -8.31
C PHE A 104 14.75 -6.44 -9.60
N SER A 105 15.80 -6.26 -10.42
CA SER A 105 16.18 -7.20 -11.47
C SER A 105 17.23 -8.17 -10.95
N GLU A 106 17.37 -9.32 -11.61
CA GLU A 106 18.53 -10.18 -11.47
C GLU A 106 19.37 -10.07 -12.76
N GLY A 107 20.57 -9.46 -12.64
CA GLY A 107 21.35 -8.99 -13.78
C GLY A 107 20.85 -7.65 -14.33
N PHE A 108 21.35 -7.28 -15.51
CA PHE A 108 21.07 -5.98 -16.13
C PHE A 108 19.71 -5.89 -16.81
N ASN A 109 19.20 -7.00 -17.34
CA ASN A 109 17.94 -7.01 -18.09
C ASN A 109 16.75 -7.31 -17.19
N ASN A 110 15.99 -6.28 -16.86
CA ASN A 110 14.81 -6.38 -16.00
C ASN A 110 13.62 -7.10 -16.66
N GLN A 111 13.65 -7.32 -17.97
CA GLN A 111 12.66 -8.14 -18.71
C GLN A 111 13.10 -9.58 -18.87
N TYR A 112 14.29 -9.96 -18.38
CA TYR A 112 14.74 -11.35 -18.40
C TYR A 112 14.48 -12.05 -17.08
N ASN A 113 15.02 -11.53 -15.97
CA ASN A 113 14.72 -12.00 -14.62
C ASN A 113 14.51 -10.79 -13.70
N SER A 114 13.35 -10.67 -13.11
CA SER A 114 13.05 -9.59 -12.14
C SER A 114 11.86 -9.94 -11.27
N ALA A 115 11.81 -9.30 -10.10
CA ALA A 115 10.67 -9.32 -9.19
C ALA A 115 10.33 -7.90 -8.76
N ARG A 116 9.10 -7.48 -8.99
CA ARG A 116 8.57 -6.18 -8.60
C ARG A 116 7.16 -6.33 -8.09
N PHE A 117 6.71 -5.45 -7.21
CA PHE A 117 5.30 -5.21 -7.08
C PHE A 117 4.80 -4.39 -8.26
N GLY A 118 3.56 -4.63 -8.65
CA GLY A 118 2.83 -3.81 -9.58
C GLY A 118 1.59 -3.22 -8.90
N TRP A 119 1.01 -2.18 -9.51
CA TRP A 119 -0.21 -1.56 -9.02
C TRP A 119 -1.08 -1.06 -10.18
N SER A 120 -2.39 -0.94 -9.96
CA SER A 120 -3.30 -0.26 -10.87
C SER A 120 -4.45 0.40 -10.11
N TRP A 121 -4.96 1.52 -10.64
CA TRP A 121 -6.24 2.08 -10.20
C TRP A 121 -7.34 1.50 -11.05
N TYR A 122 -8.04 0.51 -10.53
CA TYR A 122 -9.12 -0.16 -11.24
C TYR A 122 -10.24 -0.53 -10.28
N ASN A 123 -11.51 -0.34 -10.71
CA ASN A 123 -12.70 -0.57 -9.88
C ASN A 123 -12.66 0.23 -8.56
N LYS A 124 -12.23 1.51 -8.63
CA LYS A 124 -12.11 2.44 -7.49
C LYS A 124 -11.21 1.94 -6.36
N ARG A 125 -10.17 1.17 -6.69
CA ARG A 125 -9.20 0.62 -5.73
C ARG A 125 -7.80 0.65 -6.29
N VAL A 126 -6.82 0.86 -5.41
CA VAL A 126 -5.41 0.59 -5.72
C VAL A 126 -5.19 -0.91 -5.56
N ASN A 127 -5.15 -1.62 -6.68
CA ASN A 127 -4.90 -3.06 -6.71
C ASN A 127 -3.40 -3.32 -6.73
N ILE A 128 -2.93 -4.32 -5.97
CA ILE A 128 -1.52 -4.68 -5.86
C ILE A 128 -1.28 -6.07 -6.43
N PHE A 129 -0.20 -6.19 -7.19
CA PHE A 129 0.18 -7.40 -7.90
C PHE A 129 1.62 -7.81 -7.56
N ALA A 130 1.86 -9.12 -7.46
CA ALA A 130 3.17 -9.69 -7.72
C ALA A 130 3.42 -9.65 -9.23
N TYR A 131 4.61 -9.22 -9.65
CA TYR A 131 4.96 -9.06 -11.06
C TYR A 131 6.40 -9.52 -11.30
N VAL A 132 6.59 -10.52 -12.13
CA VAL A 132 7.92 -11.09 -12.40
C VAL A 132 8.16 -11.25 -13.88
N TYR A 133 9.45 -11.24 -14.23
CA TYR A 133 9.95 -11.90 -15.43
C TYR A 133 10.79 -13.11 -15.02
N LYS A 134 10.54 -14.25 -15.64
CA LYS A 134 11.27 -15.50 -15.48
C LYS A 134 11.79 -15.94 -16.82
N LYS A 135 13.10 -15.78 -17.07
CA LYS A 135 13.73 -16.12 -18.34
C LYS A 135 13.00 -15.50 -19.55
N GLY A 136 12.64 -14.21 -19.45
CA GLY A 136 11.94 -13.46 -20.48
C GLY A 136 10.41 -13.63 -20.49
N VAL A 137 9.86 -14.55 -19.71
CA VAL A 137 8.42 -14.78 -19.63
C VAL A 137 7.82 -13.97 -18.48
N ARG A 138 6.85 -13.12 -18.80
CA ARG A 138 6.12 -12.30 -17.80
C ARG A 138 5.07 -13.14 -17.09
N ALA A 139 5.02 -13.05 -15.76
CA ALA A 139 3.93 -13.57 -14.95
C ALA A 139 3.51 -12.54 -13.90
N GLN A 140 2.22 -12.53 -13.58
CA GLN A 140 1.65 -11.60 -12.61
C GLN A 140 0.50 -12.28 -11.85
N LYS A 141 0.28 -11.84 -10.60
CA LYS A 141 -0.81 -12.33 -9.75
C LYS A 141 -1.30 -11.19 -8.86
N LYS A 142 -2.59 -10.89 -8.91
CA LYS A 142 -3.19 -9.95 -7.95
C LYS A 142 -3.07 -10.54 -6.54
N ILE A 143 -2.62 -9.73 -5.58
CA ILE A 143 -2.50 -10.12 -4.17
C ILE A 143 -3.67 -9.56 -3.37
N THR A 144 -3.85 -8.24 -3.40
CA THR A 144 -4.87 -7.54 -2.63
C THR A 144 -5.13 -6.15 -3.21
N SER A 145 -5.93 -5.35 -2.50
CA SER A 145 -6.06 -3.91 -2.72
C SER A 145 -5.71 -3.16 -1.45
N VAL A 146 -5.20 -1.92 -1.59
CA VAL A 146 -4.75 -1.09 -0.47
C VAL A 146 -5.46 0.25 -0.44
N ALA A 147 -5.50 0.86 0.74
CA ALA A 147 -6.11 2.18 0.94
C ALA A 147 -5.10 3.30 0.61
N ILE A 148 -5.59 4.36 -0.05
CA ILE A 148 -4.86 5.61 -0.25
C ILE A 148 -4.68 6.32 1.11
N GLY A 149 -3.55 7.00 1.28
CA GLY A 149 -3.22 7.77 2.49
C GLY A 149 -2.76 6.93 3.69
N LYS A 150 -2.74 5.59 3.58
CA LYS A 150 -2.23 4.69 4.60
C LYS A 150 -0.88 4.11 4.21
N GLU A 151 -0.05 3.83 5.22
CA GLU A 151 1.19 3.08 5.03
C GLU A 151 0.88 1.60 4.91
N HIS A 152 1.56 0.92 3.99
CA HIS A 152 1.47 -0.51 3.76
C HIS A 152 2.87 -1.11 3.67
N THR A 153 3.09 -2.26 4.31
CA THR A 153 4.38 -2.97 4.34
C THR A 153 4.44 -4.02 3.25
N PHE A 154 5.53 -4.00 2.50
CA PHE A 154 5.81 -4.89 1.37
C PHE A 154 7.11 -5.64 1.60
N SER A 155 7.17 -6.91 1.17
CA SER A 155 8.44 -7.61 1.02
C SER A 155 8.45 -8.52 -0.20
N ILE A 156 9.65 -8.70 -0.79
CA ILE A 156 9.96 -9.67 -1.82
C ILE A 156 11.08 -10.54 -1.28
N LYS A 157 10.78 -11.78 -0.92
CA LYS A 157 11.74 -12.76 -0.40
C LYS A 157 12.12 -13.76 -1.48
N VAL A 158 13.42 -14.02 -1.61
CA VAL A 158 13.98 -15.08 -2.46
C VAL A 158 13.82 -16.41 -1.74
N SER A 159 13.27 -17.42 -2.42
CA SER A 159 13.08 -18.76 -1.86
C SER A 159 13.34 -19.81 -2.97
N GLY A 160 14.62 -20.19 -3.14
CA GLY A 160 15.05 -21.10 -4.18
C GLY A 160 14.64 -20.58 -5.56
N SER A 161 13.86 -21.38 -6.31
CA SER A 161 13.33 -21.03 -7.64
C SER A 161 12.00 -20.25 -7.61
N SER A 162 11.73 -19.54 -6.52
CA SER A 162 10.51 -18.75 -6.33
C SER A 162 10.80 -17.40 -5.66
N TYR A 163 9.90 -16.45 -5.89
CA TYR A 163 9.77 -15.22 -5.09
C TYR A 163 8.49 -15.30 -4.28
N ILE A 164 8.59 -14.95 -2.99
CA ILE A 164 7.45 -14.80 -2.09
C ILE A 164 7.21 -13.30 -1.91
N PHE A 165 6.07 -12.83 -2.36
CA PHE A 165 5.59 -11.46 -2.21
C PHE A 165 4.69 -11.38 -1.00
N THR A 166 4.93 -10.45 -0.10
CA THR A 166 4.08 -10.22 1.07
C THR A 166 3.66 -8.76 1.13
N ILE A 167 2.39 -8.51 1.37
CA ILE A 167 1.84 -7.18 1.64
C ILE A 167 0.92 -7.25 2.86
N ASN A 168 1.24 -6.52 3.94
CA ASN A 168 0.47 -6.53 5.20
C ASN A 168 0.14 -7.96 5.68
N GLY A 169 1.06 -8.92 5.53
CA GLY A 169 0.88 -10.33 5.90
C GLY A 169 0.20 -11.21 4.85
N ILE A 170 -0.39 -10.65 3.77
CA ILE A 170 -0.99 -11.43 2.68
C ILE A 170 0.11 -11.81 1.68
N THR A 171 0.19 -13.08 1.29
CA THR A 171 1.27 -13.59 0.44
C THR A 171 0.81 -14.06 -0.94
N ALA A 172 1.74 -13.97 -1.90
CA ALA A 172 1.65 -14.65 -3.20
C ALA A 172 3.03 -15.15 -3.61
N THR A 173 3.08 -16.29 -4.28
CA THR A 173 4.31 -16.87 -4.79
C THR A 173 4.27 -16.92 -6.31
N LEU A 174 5.39 -16.49 -6.94
CA LEU A 174 5.64 -16.60 -8.37
C LEU A 174 7.01 -17.26 -8.63
N GLY A 175 7.16 -17.86 -9.80
CA GLY A 175 8.40 -18.54 -10.20
C GLY A 175 9.55 -17.56 -10.44
N ARG A 176 10.78 -17.98 -10.12
CA ARG A 176 12.06 -17.30 -10.34
C ARG A 176 12.88 -18.06 -11.38
N GLY A 177 13.67 -17.35 -12.17
CA GLY A 177 14.53 -17.94 -13.22
C GLY A 177 15.83 -18.58 -12.70
N LEU A 178 16.22 -18.25 -11.47
CA LEU A 178 17.45 -18.70 -10.79
C LEU A 178 17.09 -19.45 -9.50
N SER A 179 18.06 -20.12 -8.88
CA SER A 179 17.90 -20.85 -7.61
C SER A 179 18.94 -20.45 -6.54
N THR A 180 19.74 -19.39 -6.80
CA THR A 180 20.71 -18.86 -5.85
C THR A 180 20.03 -18.34 -4.56
N ALA A 181 20.75 -18.34 -3.43
CA ALA A 181 20.22 -17.91 -2.15
C ALA A 181 19.83 -16.42 -2.11
N THR A 182 20.49 -15.61 -2.94
CA THR A 182 20.24 -14.17 -3.06
C THR A 182 19.92 -13.79 -4.50
N ALA A 183 19.20 -12.69 -4.65
CA ALA A 183 19.04 -11.98 -5.93
C ALA A 183 20.18 -10.96 -6.08
N SER A 184 20.84 -10.94 -7.22
CA SER A 184 21.92 -10.00 -7.53
C SER A 184 21.63 -9.27 -8.83
N GLY A 185 21.57 -7.94 -8.78
CA GLY A 185 21.25 -7.09 -9.93
C GLY A 185 21.02 -5.65 -9.53
N TYR A 186 19.90 -5.06 -9.94
CA TYR A 186 19.63 -3.62 -9.75
C TYR A 186 18.24 -3.36 -9.21
N GLN A 187 18.14 -2.34 -8.36
CA GLN A 187 16.86 -1.83 -7.87
C GLN A 187 16.00 -1.34 -9.04
N GLN A 188 14.72 -1.66 -8.97
CA GLN A 188 13.71 -1.21 -9.91
C GLN A 188 12.78 -0.19 -9.24
N TYR A 189 12.45 0.84 -9.97
CA TYR A 189 11.72 2.03 -9.48
C TYR A 189 10.30 2.09 -10.03
N PRO A 190 9.45 2.97 -9.47
CA PRO A 190 8.12 3.23 -10.01
C PRO A 190 8.15 3.62 -11.48
N TYR A 191 7.22 3.05 -12.23
CA TYR A 191 7.08 3.25 -13.66
C TYR A 191 5.59 3.14 -14.02
N PHE A 192 5.03 4.15 -14.66
CA PHE A 192 3.67 4.09 -15.17
C PHE A 192 3.66 3.17 -16.39
N GLY A 193 2.93 2.08 -16.29
CA GLY A 193 3.02 0.96 -17.25
C GLY A 193 1.84 0.88 -18.17
N GLY A 194 1.89 -0.10 -19.10
CA GLY A 194 0.91 -0.26 -20.16
C GLY A 194 1.29 0.55 -21.38
N ASP A 195 0.32 0.78 -22.26
CA ASP A 195 0.51 1.46 -23.52
C ASP A 195 0.41 3.00 -23.38
N GLU A 196 -0.11 3.49 -22.25
CA GLU A 196 -0.28 4.91 -21.99
C GLU A 196 0.69 5.44 -20.95
N VAL A 197 1.10 6.69 -21.12
CA VAL A 197 1.85 7.48 -20.15
C VAL A 197 0.97 7.93 -18.98
N ALA A 198 1.57 8.40 -17.88
CA ALA A 198 0.82 8.95 -16.76
C ALA A 198 -0.08 10.12 -17.21
N PRO A 199 -1.40 10.08 -16.99
CA PRO A 199 -2.32 11.10 -17.47
C PRO A 199 -2.21 12.42 -16.68
N HIS A 200 -1.64 12.37 -15.50
CA HIS A 200 -1.30 13.49 -14.63
C HIS A 200 -0.07 13.13 -13.78
N ASN A 201 0.40 14.06 -12.98
CA ASN A 201 1.49 13.81 -12.05
C ASN A 201 1.10 12.74 -11.02
N VAL A 202 1.94 11.69 -10.85
CA VAL A 202 1.72 10.62 -9.87
C VAL A 202 2.84 10.62 -8.84
N THR A 203 2.48 10.61 -7.58
CA THR A 203 3.41 10.60 -6.44
C THR A 203 3.25 9.31 -5.63
N ILE A 204 4.36 8.64 -5.36
CA ILE A 204 4.42 7.45 -4.51
C ILE A 204 5.51 7.65 -3.47
N LEU A 205 5.14 7.51 -2.20
CA LEU A 205 6.06 7.61 -1.07
C LEU A 205 6.55 6.21 -0.70
N ILE A 206 7.87 5.99 -0.71
CA ILE A 206 8.49 4.70 -0.37
C ILE A 206 9.61 4.93 0.64
N ARG A 207 9.70 4.09 1.68
CA ARG A 207 10.85 3.99 2.57
C ARG A 207 11.32 2.55 2.70
N ASN A 208 12.62 2.33 2.71
CA ASN A 208 13.21 1.02 2.98
C ASN A 208 13.02 0.65 4.47
N LEU A 209 12.90 -0.65 4.74
CA LEU A 209 12.74 -1.23 6.08
C LEU A 209 13.92 -2.12 6.43
#